data_36ea3b6f2771c07972e41e62db6de2ea
#
_entry.id   36ea3b6f2771c07972e41e62db6de2ea
#
_cell.length_a   1.000
_cell.length_b   1.000
_cell.length_c   1.000
_cell.angle_alpha   90.00
_cell.angle_beta   90.00
_cell.angle_gamma   90.00
#
_symmetry.space_group_name_H-M   'P 1'
#
loop_
_entity.id
_entity.type
_entity.pdbx_description
1 polymer ?
#
loop_
_entity_poly.entity_id
_entity_poly.type
_entity_poly.pdbx_seq_one_letter_code
_entity_poly.pdbx_strand_id
1 'polypeptide(L)'
;MLDELKMEDIADEQQKALAELIGIENYKKLVEVYGGSSIYVYKRDSFLRTLRDKKIKEEFKGNYKELAQKYNLTEMAIRNIIGEQNVIMQGQYKLNF
;
A
#
# COMPACT_ATOMS: atom_id res chain seq x y z
N MET A 1 2.85 18.14 26.83
CA MET A 1 1.43 17.82 27.14
C MET A 1 1.06 16.45 26.59
N LEU A 2 1.17 16.26 25.28
CA LEU A 2 0.80 14.97 24.69
C LEU A 2 1.70 13.82 25.15
N ASP A 3 2.94 14.13 25.47
CA ASP A 3 3.87 13.14 25.99
C ASP A 3 3.39 12.51 27.31
N GLU A 4 2.46 13.14 27.99
CA GLU A 4 1.90 12.64 29.24
C GLU A 4 0.73 11.69 29.02
N LEU A 5 0.27 11.55 27.78
CA LEU A 5 -0.86 10.67 27.47
C LEU A 5 -0.51 9.21 27.74
N LYS A 6 -1.39 8.54 28.45
CA LYS A 6 -1.25 7.11 28.77
C LYS A 6 -2.42 6.35 28.18
N MET A 7 -2.23 5.05 28.05
CA MET A 7 -3.27 4.17 27.50
C MET A 7 -4.60 4.32 28.25
N GLU A 8 -4.54 4.48 29.56
CA GLU A 8 -5.73 4.60 30.40
C GLU A 8 -6.52 5.89 30.14
N ASP A 9 -5.88 6.88 29.52
CA ASP A 9 -6.52 8.16 29.22
C ASP A 9 -7.38 8.10 27.95
N ILE A 10 -7.25 7.02 27.18
CA ILE A 10 -7.99 6.87 25.93
C ILE A 10 -9.32 6.19 26.23
N ALA A 11 -10.39 6.99 26.18
CA ALA A 11 -11.73 6.49 26.52
C ALA A 11 -12.40 5.74 25.37
N ASP A 12 -12.20 6.19 24.14
CA ASP A 12 -12.83 5.58 22.97
C ASP A 12 -12.20 4.19 22.69
N GLU A 13 -13.06 3.19 22.56
CA GLU A 13 -12.58 1.82 22.40
C GLU A 13 -11.81 1.57 21.12
N GLN A 14 -12.24 2.19 20.03
CA GLN A 14 -11.56 2.03 18.74
C GLN A 14 -10.18 2.69 18.77
N GLN A 15 -10.11 3.88 19.34
CA GLN A 15 -8.83 4.59 19.49
C GLN A 15 -7.89 3.82 20.41
N LYS A 16 -8.44 3.26 21.48
CA LYS A 16 -7.65 2.48 22.42
C LYS A 16 -7.09 1.22 21.76
N ALA A 17 -7.93 0.55 20.98
CA ALA A 17 -7.50 -0.64 20.24
C ALA A 17 -6.37 -0.31 19.27
N LEU A 18 -6.48 0.82 18.59
CA LEU A 18 -5.44 1.27 17.68
C LEU A 18 -4.13 1.55 18.43
N ALA A 19 -4.22 2.23 19.57
CA ALA A 19 -3.05 2.54 20.39
C ALA A 19 -2.40 1.27 20.93
N GLU A 20 -3.21 0.27 21.27
CA GLU A 20 -2.68 -1.02 21.73
C GLU A 20 -1.98 -1.77 20.60
N LEU A 21 -2.52 -1.66 19.40
CA LEU A 21 -1.96 -2.34 18.23
C LEU A 21 -0.59 -1.80 17.85
N ILE A 22 -0.46 -0.47 17.80
CA ILE A 22 0.77 0.17 17.32
C ILE A 22 1.69 0.67 18.42
N GLY A 23 1.24 0.64 19.67
CA GLY A 23 1.98 1.17 20.79
C GLY A 23 1.67 2.63 21.05
N ILE A 24 1.71 3.02 22.33
CA ILE A 24 1.30 4.37 22.73
C ILE A 24 2.17 5.47 22.11
N GLU A 25 3.48 5.21 21.98
CA GLU A 25 4.37 6.23 21.42
C GLU A 25 4.08 6.48 19.94
N ASN A 26 3.80 5.42 19.19
CA ASN A 26 3.43 5.57 17.78
C ASN A 26 2.04 6.19 17.64
N TYR A 27 1.14 5.86 18.57
CA TYR A 27 -0.18 6.47 18.58
C TYR A 27 -0.09 7.98 18.77
N LYS A 28 0.81 8.43 19.64
CA LYS A 28 1.03 9.86 19.85
C LYS A 28 1.51 10.54 18.57
N LYS A 29 2.40 9.88 17.84
CA LYS A 29 2.87 10.40 16.55
C LYS A 29 1.73 10.51 15.56
N LEU A 30 0.86 9.51 15.54
CA LEU A 30 -0.30 9.51 14.66
C LEU A 30 -1.21 10.69 14.99
N VAL A 31 -1.46 10.94 16.27
CA VAL A 31 -2.27 12.06 16.72
C VAL A 31 -1.66 13.39 16.29
N GLU A 32 -0.34 13.52 16.44
CA GLU A 32 0.35 14.77 16.07
C GLU A 32 0.23 15.06 14.58
N VAL A 33 0.42 14.03 13.76
CA VAL A 33 0.48 14.21 12.30
C VAL A 33 -0.91 14.22 11.66
N TYR A 34 -1.79 13.35 12.12
CA TYR A 34 -3.09 13.14 11.49
C TYR A 34 -4.27 13.48 12.37
N GLY A 35 -4.03 14.04 13.56
CA GLY A 35 -5.12 14.37 14.48
C GLY A 35 -6.18 15.22 13.81
N GLY A 36 -7.45 14.84 14.01
CA GLY A 36 -8.57 15.54 13.40
C GLY A 36 -8.83 15.21 11.95
N SER A 37 -7.99 14.36 11.33
CA SER A 37 -8.15 13.96 9.94
C SER A 37 -8.71 12.56 9.83
N SER A 38 -9.23 12.23 8.65
CA SER A 38 -9.61 10.87 8.31
C SER A 38 -8.57 10.31 7.35
N ILE A 39 -8.14 9.09 7.59
CA ILE A 39 -7.19 8.44 6.71
C ILE A 39 -7.69 7.03 6.41
N TYR A 40 -7.67 6.67 5.15
CA TYR A 40 -8.06 5.34 4.72
C TYR A 40 -6.84 4.42 4.76
N VAL A 41 -6.98 3.29 5.43
CA VAL A 41 -5.90 2.30 5.49
C VAL A 41 -6.20 1.23 4.43
N TYR A 42 -5.28 1.07 3.50
CA TYR A 42 -5.45 0.14 2.38
C TYR A 42 -5.54 -1.30 2.85
N LYS A 43 -6.30 -2.10 2.11
CA LYS A 43 -6.39 -3.54 2.35
C LYS A 43 -5.07 -4.22 2.05
N ARG A 44 -4.81 -5.28 2.79
CA ARG A 44 -3.62 -6.10 2.56
C ARG A 44 -3.52 -6.55 1.10
N ASP A 45 -4.65 -6.96 0.52
CA ASP A 45 -4.68 -7.47 -0.86
C ASP A 45 -4.25 -6.42 -1.88
N SER A 46 -4.52 -5.14 -1.60
CA SER A 46 -4.09 -4.07 -2.50
C SER A 46 -2.56 -4.03 -2.60
N PHE A 47 -1.89 -4.15 -1.47
CA PHE A 47 -0.43 -4.17 -1.45
C PHE A 47 0.13 -5.44 -2.08
N LEU A 48 -0.49 -6.58 -1.82
CA LEU A 48 -0.03 -7.84 -2.40
C LEU A 48 -0.13 -7.81 -3.93
N ARG A 49 -1.20 -7.21 -4.44
CA ARG A 49 -1.37 -7.07 -5.89
C ARG A 49 -0.30 -6.15 -6.48
N THR A 50 -0.04 -5.04 -5.82
CA THR A 50 1.00 -4.10 -6.26
C THR A 50 2.37 -4.77 -6.29
N LEU A 51 2.69 -5.53 -5.25
CA LEU A 51 3.96 -6.24 -5.17
C LEU A 51 4.07 -7.33 -6.24
N ARG A 52 2.97 -8.04 -6.50
CA ARG A 52 2.92 -9.04 -7.55
C ARG A 52 3.19 -8.41 -8.92
N ASP A 53 2.52 -7.28 -9.19
CA ASP A 53 2.68 -6.60 -10.48
C ASP A 53 4.10 -6.09 -10.66
N LYS A 54 4.71 -5.64 -9.58
CA LYS A 54 6.11 -5.20 -9.61
C LYS A 54 7.03 -6.36 -9.98
N LYS A 55 6.81 -7.53 -9.38
CA LYS A 55 7.62 -8.71 -9.68
C LYS A 55 7.44 -9.15 -11.13
N ILE A 56 6.21 -9.09 -11.63
CA ILE A 56 5.93 -9.44 -13.03
C ILE A 56 6.72 -8.55 -13.97
N LYS A 57 6.74 -7.25 -13.70
CA LYS A 57 7.49 -6.31 -14.53
C LYS A 57 8.98 -6.58 -14.49
N GLU A 58 9.50 -6.95 -13.32
CA GLU A 58 10.93 -7.24 -13.15
C GLU A 58 11.34 -8.52 -13.84
N GLU A 59 10.44 -9.52 -13.88
CA GLU A 59 10.74 -10.84 -14.43
C GLU A 59 10.47 -10.95 -15.93
N PHE A 60 9.79 -9.98 -16.51
CA PHE A 60 9.38 -10.03 -17.90
C PHE A 60 10.61 -10.03 -18.83
N LYS A 61 10.68 -11.05 -19.68
CA LYS A 61 11.76 -11.20 -20.67
C LYS A 61 11.19 -11.48 -22.06
N GLY A 62 9.98 -11.02 -22.30
CA GLY A 62 9.35 -11.15 -23.61
C GLY A 62 8.32 -12.27 -23.73
N ASN A 63 8.20 -13.11 -22.72
CA ASN A 63 7.28 -14.25 -22.77
C ASN A 63 6.11 -14.07 -21.82
N TYR A 64 4.98 -13.62 -22.37
CA TYR A 64 3.76 -13.37 -21.58
C TYR A 64 3.19 -14.67 -21.02
N LYS A 65 3.24 -15.75 -21.81
CA LYS A 65 2.65 -17.02 -21.40
C LYS A 65 3.33 -17.59 -20.16
N GLU A 66 4.64 -17.47 -20.11
CA GLU A 66 5.41 -17.97 -18.96
C GLU A 66 4.98 -17.32 -17.65
N LEU A 67 4.86 -16.00 -17.68
CA LEU A 67 4.43 -15.26 -16.49
C LEU A 67 2.97 -15.51 -16.15
N ALA A 68 2.13 -15.66 -17.18
CA ALA A 68 0.73 -16.00 -16.96
C ALA A 68 0.59 -17.31 -16.20
N GLN A 69 1.36 -18.30 -16.57
CA GLN A 69 1.35 -19.59 -15.89
C GLN A 69 1.92 -19.50 -14.48
N LYS A 70 3.03 -18.78 -14.33
CA LYS A 70 3.68 -18.66 -13.03
C LYS A 70 2.80 -17.98 -11.99
N TYR A 71 2.11 -16.92 -12.41
CA TYR A 71 1.30 -16.11 -11.49
C TYR A 71 -0.18 -16.46 -11.53
N ASN A 72 -0.54 -17.47 -12.31
CA ASN A 72 -1.92 -17.91 -12.44
C ASN A 72 -2.84 -16.77 -12.90
N LEU A 73 -2.40 -16.09 -13.94
CA LEU A 73 -3.14 -15.00 -14.57
C LEU A 73 -3.30 -15.29 -16.05
N THR A 74 -4.17 -14.54 -16.71
CA THR A 74 -4.30 -14.63 -18.16
C THR A 74 -3.17 -13.88 -18.82
N GLU A 75 -2.88 -14.22 -20.09
CA GLU A 75 -1.88 -13.45 -20.85
C GLU A 75 -2.30 -12.01 -21.02
N MET A 76 -3.61 -11.77 -21.18
CA MET A 76 -4.13 -10.41 -21.29
C MET A 76 -3.81 -9.61 -20.04
N ALA A 77 -3.97 -10.21 -18.86
CA ALA A 77 -3.65 -9.53 -17.60
C ALA A 77 -2.17 -9.18 -17.55
N ILE A 78 -1.30 -10.09 -17.97
CA ILE A 78 0.14 -9.82 -18.00
C ILE A 78 0.45 -8.70 -18.98
N ARG A 79 -0.16 -8.72 -20.17
CA ARG A 79 0.04 -7.66 -21.16
C ARG A 79 -0.36 -6.29 -20.61
N ASN A 80 -1.48 -6.24 -19.89
CA ASN A 80 -1.96 -4.99 -19.31
C ASN A 80 -0.98 -4.46 -18.26
N ILE A 81 -0.44 -5.35 -17.43
CA ILE A 81 0.54 -4.95 -16.41
C ILE A 81 1.81 -4.39 -17.07
N ILE A 82 2.33 -5.10 -18.07
CA ILE A 82 3.56 -4.68 -18.78
C ILE A 82 3.31 -3.43 -19.59
N GLY A 83 2.18 -3.35 -20.28
CA GLY A 83 1.82 -2.20 -21.07
C GLY A 83 1.70 -0.93 -20.24
N GLU A 84 1.15 -1.06 -19.04
CA GLU A 84 1.04 0.06 -18.11
C GLU A 84 2.42 0.63 -17.79
N GLN A 85 3.39 -0.23 -17.57
CA GLN A 85 4.77 0.19 -17.34
C GLN A 85 5.33 0.94 -18.54
N ASN A 86 5.07 0.45 -19.74
CA ASN A 86 5.54 1.10 -20.97
C ASN A 86 4.95 2.50 -21.13
N VAL A 87 3.66 2.64 -20.83
CA VAL A 87 2.98 3.93 -20.91
C VAL A 87 3.63 4.93 -19.95
N ILE A 88 3.89 4.50 -18.72
CA ILE A 88 4.52 5.36 -17.72
C ILE A 88 5.90 5.82 -18.20
N MET A 89 6.66 4.92 -18.76
CA MET A 89 8.01 5.25 -19.24
C MET A 89 7.99 6.22 -20.42
N GLN A 90 6.99 6.15 -21.25
CA GLN A 90 6.85 7.05 -22.39
C GLN A 90 6.32 8.41 -22.01
N GLY A 91 5.51 8.45 -21.01
CA GLY A 91 4.90 9.67 -20.55
C GLY A 91 5.83 10.49 -19.76
N GLN A 92 6.05 10.97 -19.60
CA GLN A 92 6.49 11.76 -18.83
C GLN A 92 6.39 12.03 -17.72
N TYR A 93 5.89 11.56 -17.79
CA TYR A 93 5.67 11.41 -16.80
C TYR A 93 5.25 11.77 -16.14
N LYS A 94 4.90 12.27 -16.34
CA LYS A 94 4.38 12.54 -15.72
C LYS A 94 3.86 12.54 -14.81
N LEU A 95 3.80 12.69 -14.88
CA LEU A 95 3.48 12.81 -14.00
C LEU A 95 3.33 12.89 -13.20
N ASN A 96 3.34 13.14 -13.18
CA ASN A 96 3.43 13.22 -12.38
C ASN A 96 3.40 13.32 -11.77
N PHE A 97 3.44 13.58 -11.97
CA PHE A 97 3.69 13.68 -11.41
C PHE A 97 3.83 13.96 -11.09
#